data_39654d57360e888066a14ef94592aac2
#
_entry.id   39654d57360e888066a14ef94592aac2
#
_cell.length_a   1.000
_cell.length_b   1.000
_cell.length_c   1.000
_cell.angle_alpha   90.00
_cell.angle_beta   90.00
_cell.angle_gamma   90.00
#
_symmetry.space_group_name_H-M   'P 1'
#
loop_
_entity.id
_entity.type
_entity.pdbx_description
1 polymer ?
#
loop_
_entity_poly.entity_id
_entity_poly.type
_entity_poly.pdbx_seq_one_letter_code
_entity_poly.pdbx_strand_id
1 'polypeptide(L)'
;MIGAGTAVVVTVLTLLVVTALGLRASRGRALTGETLVSAPGELGAPVLTASLVATNLGAWVLFSPAETGGAFGGLPAATGYALGAALPLLAFVPLGLRLRRLVPQGHSLVAFVRARYGRRMAGLLLAVSTVYMYVLLTAVVARAAAALRYVAGVPPWVTT
;
A
#
# COMPACT_ATOMS: atom_id res chain seq x y z
N MET A 1 -2.78 -22.78 -18.65
CA MET A 1 -1.65 -21.88 -18.37
C MET A 1 -1.69 -20.78 -19.42
N ILE A 2 -1.73 -19.55 -19.01
CA ILE A 2 -1.67 -18.38 -19.91
C ILE A 2 -0.24 -18.34 -20.46
N GLY A 3 -0.08 -18.23 -21.79
CA GLY A 3 1.27 -18.19 -22.38
C GLY A 3 2.06 -16.97 -21.87
N ALA A 4 3.37 -17.09 -21.71
CA ALA A 4 4.25 -16.02 -21.21
C ALA A 4 4.06 -14.70 -22.01
N GLY A 5 3.86 -14.80 -23.32
CA GLY A 5 3.57 -13.64 -24.18
C GLY A 5 2.27 -12.92 -23.80
N THR A 6 1.20 -13.66 -23.53
CA THR A 6 -0.09 -13.09 -23.12
C THR A 6 0.02 -12.39 -21.76
N ALA A 7 0.75 -12.99 -20.81
CA ALA A 7 0.95 -12.37 -19.49
C ALA A 7 1.74 -11.05 -19.59
N VAL A 8 2.80 -11.01 -20.40
CA VAL A 8 3.57 -9.78 -20.66
C VAL A 8 2.70 -8.71 -21.33
N VAL A 9 1.92 -9.08 -22.35
CA VAL A 9 1.03 -8.13 -23.04
C VAL A 9 0.00 -7.54 -22.09
N VAL A 10 -0.66 -8.38 -21.27
CA VAL A 10 -1.64 -7.92 -20.27
C VAL A 10 -0.99 -6.98 -19.25
N THR A 11 0.19 -7.32 -18.74
CA THR A 11 0.91 -6.49 -17.78
C THR A 11 1.28 -5.14 -18.37
N VAL A 12 1.87 -5.12 -19.56
CA VAL A 12 2.24 -3.87 -20.25
C VAL A 12 1.00 -3.01 -20.56
N LEU A 13 -0.07 -3.62 -21.04
CA LEU A 13 -1.31 -2.92 -21.34
C LEU A 13 -1.93 -2.30 -20.08
N THR A 14 -1.94 -3.04 -18.98
CA THR A 14 -2.41 -2.54 -17.67
C THR A 14 -1.58 -1.36 -17.20
N LEU A 15 -0.24 -1.45 -17.27
CA LEU A 15 0.65 -0.35 -16.91
C LEU A 15 0.42 0.89 -17.78
N LEU A 16 0.27 0.70 -19.08
CA LEU A 16 -0.02 1.82 -20.02
C LEU A 16 -1.35 2.49 -19.69
N VAL A 17 -2.41 1.71 -19.46
CA VAL A 17 -3.74 2.24 -19.10
C VAL A 17 -3.67 3.02 -17.79
N VAL A 18 -3.08 2.45 -16.73
CA VAL A 18 -2.96 3.12 -15.43
C VAL A 18 -2.14 4.40 -15.55
N THR A 19 -1.01 4.36 -16.27
CA THR A 19 -0.15 5.53 -16.49
C THR A 19 -0.91 6.61 -17.28
N ALA A 20 -1.62 6.24 -18.33
CA ALA A 20 -2.40 7.18 -19.14
C ALA A 20 -3.52 7.83 -18.32
N LEU A 21 -4.22 7.05 -17.47
CA LEU A 21 -5.23 7.58 -16.56
C LEU A 21 -4.62 8.52 -15.52
N GLY A 22 -3.46 8.17 -14.95
CA GLY A 22 -2.72 9.02 -14.01
C GLY A 22 -2.30 10.35 -14.64
N LEU A 23 -1.70 10.31 -15.84
CA LEU A 23 -1.31 11.50 -16.59
C LEU A 23 -2.53 12.37 -16.99
N ARG A 24 -3.64 11.73 -17.34
CA ARG A 24 -4.88 12.47 -17.66
C ARG A 24 -5.46 13.14 -16.41
N ALA A 25 -5.44 12.49 -15.28
CA ALA A 25 -5.93 13.00 -14.00
C ALA A 25 -5.06 14.15 -13.45
N SER A 26 -3.75 14.13 -13.75
CA SER A 26 -2.81 15.18 -13.32
C SER A 26 -2.79 16.42 -14.23
N ARG A 27 -3.32 16.32 -15.46
CA ARG A 27 -3.37 17.45 -16.39
C ARG A 27 -4.25 18.59 -15.85
N GLY A 28 -3.66 19.78 -15.77
CA GLY A 28 -4.36 20.98 -15.31
C GLY A 28 -4.29 21.25 -13.81
N ARG A 29 -3.60 20.41 -13.02
CA ARG A 29 -3.33 20.66 -11.61
C ARG A 29 -1.96 21.30 -11.43
N ALA A 30 -1.91 22.39 -10.67
CA ALA A 30 -0.64 22.97 -10.24
C ALA A 30 0.02 22.00 -9.25
N LEU A 31 1.05 21.29 -9.69
CA LEU A 31 1.82 20.36 -8.87
C LEU A 31 2.79 21.18 -7.99
N THR A 32 2.30 21.69 -6.89
CA THR A 32 3.17 22.18 -5.79
C THR A 32 3.64 20.97 -4.98
N GLY A 33 4.85 21.05 -4.41
CA GLY A 33 5.38 19.95 -3.58
C GLY A 33 4.42 19.52 -2.47
N GLU A 34 3.64 20.45 -1.93
CA GLU A 34 2.65 20.18 -0.89
C GLU A 34 1.41 19.45 -1.43
N THR A 35 0.90 19.81 -2.59
CA THR A 35 -0.23 19.13 -3.25
C THR A 35 0.16 17.73 -3.71
N LEU A 36 1.43 17.53 -4.08
CA LEU A 36 1.94 16.21 -4.49
C LEU A 36 2.00 15.22 -3.31
N VAL A 37 2.33 15.71 -2.11
CA VAL A 37 2.51 14.86 -0.92
C VAL A 37 1.21 14.71 -0.12
N SER A 38 0.39 15.75 0.00
CA SER A 38 -0.73 15.78 0.95
C SER A 38 -2.10 15.93 0.28
N ALA A 39 -2.20 16.53 -0.91
CA ALA A 39 -3.46 16.84 -1.62
C ALA A 39 -4.62 17.21 -0.67
N PRO A 40 -4.45 18.19 0.26
CA PRO A 40 -5.38 18.42 1.35
C PRO A 40 -6.75 18.88 0.82
N GLY A 41 -7.78 18.05 1.07
CA GLY A 41 -9.17 18.40 0.78
C GLY A 41 -9.61 18.30 -0.69
N GLU A 42 -8.73 17.92 -1.61
CA GLU A 42 -9.06 17.84 -3.04
C GLU A 42 -9.80 16.55 -3.44
N LEU A 43 -9.72 15.51 -2.62
CA LEU A 43 -10.31 14.20 -2.91
C LEU A 43 -11.55 13.98 -2.08
N GLY A 44 -12.66 13.68 -2.74
CA GLY A 44 -13.89 13.25 -2.06
C GLY A 44 -13.72 11.89 -1.37
N ALA A 45 -14.53 11.63 -0.35
CA ALA A 45 -14.49 10.39 0.44
C ALA A 45 -14.48 9.10 -0.41
N PRO A 46 -15.29 8.93 -1.48
CA PRO A 46 -15.26 7.70 -2.26
C PRO A 46 -13.94 7.50 -3.02
N VAL A 47 -13.35 8.58 -3.55
CA VAL A 47 -12.06 8.50 -4.26
C VAL A 47 -10.93 8.17 -3.29
N LEU A 48 -10.93 8.79 -2.10
CA LEU A 48 -9.96 8.49 -1.06
C LEU A 48 -10.08 7.04 -0.57
N THR A 49 -11.30 6.56 -0.36
CA THR A 49 -11.55 5.16 0.03
C THR A 49 -11.06 4.19 -1.04
N ALA A 50 -11.39 4.43 -2.31
CA ALA A 50 -10.93 3.61 -3.42
C ALA A 50 -9.40 3.59 -3.53
N SER A 51 -8.75 4.74 -3.34
CA SER A 51 -7.28 4.85 -3.34
C SER A 51 -6.65 4.07 -2.19
N LEU A 52 -7.19 4.19 -0.98
CA LEU A 52 -6.71 3.44 0.19
C LEU A 52 -6.89 1.93 0.01
N VAL A 53 -8.04 1.49 -0.50
CA VAL A 53 -8.30 0.08 -0.81
C VAL A 53 -7.32 -0.40 -1.87
N ALA A 54 -7.15 0.33 -2.98
CA ALA A 54 -6.21 -0.03 -4.03
C ALA A 54 -4.76 -0.12 -3.55
N THR A 55 -4.33 0.79 -2.67
CA THR A 55 -2.99 0.76 -2.07
C THR A 55 -2.78 -0.47 -1.18
N ASN A 56 -3.84 -0.93 -0.50
CA ASN A 56 -3.78 -2.12 0.34
C ASN A 56 -3.95 -3.44 -0.44
N LEU A 57 -4.53 -3.40 -1.65
CA LEU A 57 -4.70 -4.57 -2.51
C LEU A 57 -3.40 -4.88 -3.30
N GLY A 58 -2.33 -5.21 -2.59
CA GLY A 58 -1.10 -5.70 -3.22
C GLY A 58 -1.11 -7.22 -3.48
N ALA A 59 -0.09 -7.72 -4.17
CA ALA A 59 0.06 -9.16 -4.45
C ALA A 59 0.02 -10.04 -3.19
N TRP A 60 0.43 -9.50 -2.05
CA TRP A 60 0.41 -10.18 -0.77
C TRP A 60 -1.01 -10.58 -0.30
N VAL A 61 -2.03 -9.82 -0.66
CA VAL A 61 -3.43 -10.13 -0.30
C VAL A 61 -3.91 -11.44 -0.93
N LEU A 62 -3.39 -11.77 -2.12
CA LEU A 62 -3.74 -13.03 -2.79
C LEU A 62 -2.99 -14.22 -2.19
N PHE A 63 -1.73 -14.05 -1.82
CA PHE A 63 -0.87 -15.17 -1.41
C PHE A 63 -0.84 -15.39 0.10
N SER A 64 -0.77 -14.32 0.90
CA SER A 64 -0.54 -14.46 2.34
C SER A 64 -1.67 -15.17 3.10
N PRO A 65 -2.97 -14.91 2.86
CA PRO A 65 -4.04 -15.69 3.50
C PRO A 65 -4.02 -17.16 3.10
N ALA A 66 -3.75 -17.45 1.81
CA ALA A 66 -3.70 -18.82 1.31
C ALA A 66 -2.50 -19.59 1.89
N GLU A 67 -1.32 -18.96 1.94
CA GLU A 67 -0.14 -19.55 2.59
C GLU A 67 -0.36 -19.78 4.08
N THR A 68 -0.94 -18.78 4.78
CA THR A 68 -1.23 -18.90 6.21
C THR A 68 -2.21 -20.05 6.48
N GLY A 69 -3.26 -20.17 5.66
CA GLY A 69 -4.20 -21.26 5.75
C GLY A 69 -3.56 -22.62 5.44
N GLY A 70 -2.70 -22.68 4.43
CA GLY A 70 -2.02 -23.93 4.04
C GLY A 70 -0.94 -24.38 5.03
N ALA A 71 -0.17 -23.43 5.59
CA ALA A 71 0.98 -23.75 6.44
C ALA A 71 0.63 -23.87 7.94
N PHE A 72 -0.37 -23.16 8.44
CA PHE A 72 -0.58 -22.98 9.89
C PHE A 72 -1.93 -23.46 10.44
N GLY A 73 -2.71 -24.22 9.71
CA GLY A 73 -3.91 -24.83 10.27
C GLY A 73 -5.23 -24.48 9.60
N GLY A 74 -5.22 -24.28 8.30
CA GLY A 74 -6.43 -24.19 7.49
C GLY A 74 -7.23 -22.89 7.68
N LEU A 75 -8.55 -23.00 7.61
CA LEU A 75 -9.49 -21.89 7.71
C LEU A 75 -9.34 -21.04 8.97
N PRO A 76 -9.12 -21.58 10.19
CA PRO A 76 -8.93 -20.75 11.38
C PRO A 76 -7.71 -19.83 11.29
N ALA A 77 -6.61 -20.29 10.71
CA ALA A 77 -5.42 -19.48 10.51
C ALA A 77 -5.64 -18.38 9.47
N ALA A 78 -6.31 -18.69 8.35
CA ALA A 78 -6.66 -17.71 7.33
C ALA A 78 -7.63 -16.64 7.86
N THR A 79 -8.64 -17.02 8.64
CA THR A 79 -9.57 -16.07 9.27
C THR A 79 -8.89 -15.22 10.35
N GLY A 80 -8.02 -15.81 11.15
CA GLY A 80 -7.20 -15.07 12.12
C GLY A 80 -6.32 -14.03 11.45
N TYR A 81 -5.68 -14.38 10.33
CA TYR A 81 -4.91 -13.44 9.51
C TYR A 81 -5.78 -12.29 8.98
N ALA A 82 -6.94 -12.59 8.41
CA ALA A 82 -7.84 -11.59 7.85
C ALA A 82 -8.36 -10.63 8.94
N LEU A 83 -8.75 -11.15 10.10
CA LEU A 83 -9.15 -10.33 11.25
C LEU A 83 -7.99 -9.49 11.78
N GLY A 84 -6.80 -10.07 11.91
CA GLY A 84 -5.60 -9.34 12.32
C GLY A 84 -5.22 -8.20 11.39
N ALA A 85 -5.49 -8.32 10.10
CA ALA A 85 -5.28 -7.26 9.13
C ALA A 85 -6.39 -6.18 9.19
N ALA A 86 -7.64 -6.56 9.43
CA ALA A 86 -8.79 -5.65 9.44
C ALA A 86 -8.95 -4.86 10.74
N LEU A 87 -8.72 -5.49 11.89
CA LEU A 87 -8.94 -4.88 13.22
C LEU A 87 -8.15 -3.58 13.45
N PRO A 88 -6.85 -3.48 13.11
CA PRO A 88 -6.11 -2.24 13.23
C PRO A 88 -6.69 -1.10 12.39
N LEU A 89 -7.18 -1.39 11.18
CA LEU A 89 -7.80 -0.40 10.31
C LEU A 89 -9.11 0.13 10.91
N LEU A 90 -9.92 -0.75 11.49
CA LEU A 90 -11.15 -0.36 12.19
C LEU A 90 -10.84 0.48 13.44
N ALA A 91 -9.81 0.12 14.21
CA ALA A 91 -9.36 0.89 15.36
C ALA A 91 -8.84 2.28 14.98
N PHE A 92 -8.31 2.42 13.75
CA PHE A 92 -7.85 3.72 13.24
C PHE A 92 -8.98 4.71 12.95
N VAL A 93 -10.21 4.26 12.75
CA VAL A 93 -11.36 5.15 12.50
C VAL A 93 -11.57 6.15 13.65
N PRO A 94 -11.79 5.73 14.90
CA PRO A 94 -11.95 6.67 16.03
C PRO A 94 -10.64 7.40 16.37
N LEU A 95 -9.48 6.73 16.22
CA LEU A 95 -8.18 7.34 16.47
C LEU A 95 -7.88 8.47 15.47
N GLY A 96 -8.11 8.25 14.19
CA GLY A 96 -7.88 9.24 13.13
C GLY A 96 -8.69 10.52 13.34
N LEU A 97 -9.96 10.38 13.75
CA LEU A 97 -10.80 11.52 14.09
C LEU A 97 -10.26 12.32 15.29
N ARG A 98 -9.75 11.63 16.30
CA ARG A 98 -9.11 12.29 17.47
C ARG A 98 -7.79 12.95 17.10
N LEU A 99 -6.95 12.28 16.31
CA LEU A 99 -5.68 12.83 15.82
C LEU A 99 -5.89 14.13 15.04
N ARG A 100 -6.85 14.14 14.13
CA ARG A 100 -7.21 15.32 13.33
C ARG A 100 -7.65 16.52 14.18
N ARG A 101 -8.33 16.25 15.31
CA ARG A 101 -8.72 17.30 16.27
C ARG A 101 -7.53 17.84 17.07
N LEU A 102 -6.55 16.98 17.38
CA LEU A 102 -5.39 17.36 18.20
C LEU A 102 -4.33 18.14 17.40
N VAL A 103 -4.21 17.92 16.10
CA VAL A 103 -3.25 18.61 15.23
C VAL A 103 -3.94 19.02 13.93
N PRO A 104 -4.76 20.08 13.95
CA PRO A 104 -5.52 20.52 12.77
C PRO A 104 -4.64 20.89 11.58
N GLN A 105 -3.41 21.35 11.82
CA GLN A 105 -2.42 21.73 10.81
C GLN A 105 -1.37 20.63 10.55
N GLY A 106 -1.49 19.46 11.20
CA GLY A 106 -0.56 18.36 11.03
C GLY A 106 -0.90 17.52 9.81
N HIS A 107 0.02 17.45 8.85
CA HIS A 107 -0.15 16.67 7.62
C HIS A 107 0.32 15.21 7.75
N SER A 108 0.89 14.82 8.90
CA SER A 108 1.43 13.47 9.10
C SER A 108 1.47 13.03 10.56
N LEU A 109 1.50 11.70 10.76
CA LEU A 109 1.71 11.11 12.10
C LEU A 109 3.03 11.57 12.73
N VAL A 110 4.07 11.76 11.92
CA VAL A 110 5.37 12.25 12.38
C VAL A 110 5.26 13.67 12.93
N ALA A 111 4.46 14.55 12.30
CA ALA A 111 4.20 15.90 12.78
C ALA A 111 3.51 15.88 14.15
N PHE A 112 2.52 15.00 14.35
CA PHE A 112 1.88 14.79 15.64
C PHE A 112 2.87 14.34 16.71
N VAL A 113 3.67 13.31 16.42
CA VAL A 113 4.66 12.79 17.38
C VAL A 113 5.71 13.86 17.71
N ARG A 114 6.15 14.64 16.73
CA ARG A 114 7.09 15.74 16.93
C ARG A 114 6.53 16.83 17.86
N ALA A 115 5.26 17.20 17.67
CA ALA A 115 4.58 18.20 18.49
C ALA A 115 4.36 17.72 19.94
N ARG A 116 4.03 16.43 20.12
CA ARG A 116 3.68 15.87 21.43
C ARG A 116 4.85 15.32 22.23
N TYR A 117 5.79 14.64 21.55
CA TYR A 117 6.88 13.87 22.19
C TYR A 117 8.27 14.40 21.84
N GLY A 118 8.35 15.43 21.02
CA GLY A 118 9.60 16.09 20.67
C GLY A 118 10.35 15.46 19.50
N ARG A 119 11.47 16.10 19.15
CA ARG A 119 12.24 15.82 17.92
C ARG A 119 12.90 14.43 17.93
N ARG A 120 13.36 13.96 19.10
CA ARG A 120 14.03 12.65 19.22
C ARG A 120 13.07 11.50 18.91
N MET A 121 11.87 11.55 19.46
CA MET A 121 10.84 10.53 19.22
C MET A 121 10.33 10.54 17.78
N ALA A 122 10.19 11.72 17.19
CA ALA A 122 9.85 11.85 15.77
C ALA A 122 10.94 11.24 14.86
N GLY A 123 12.21 11.43 15.20
CA GLY A 123 13.34 10.82 14.49
C GLY A 123 13.32 9.29 14.58
N LEU A 124 13.08 8.75 15.78
CA LEU A 124 12.93 7.29 15.97
C LEU A 124 11.77 6.72 15.14
N LEU A 125 10.60 7.38 15.20
CA LEU A 125 9.44 6.96 14.41
C LEU A 125 9.74 6.97 12.91
N LEU A 126 10.42 8.02 12.43
CA LEU A 126 10.81 8.14 11.02
C LEU A 126 11.76 7.01 10.62
N ALA A 127 12.79 6.73 11.42
CA ALA A 127 13.73 5.65 11.15
C ALA A 127 13.04 4.28 11.09
N VAL A 128 12.22 3.96 12.09
CA VAL A 128 11.46 2.70 12.14
C VAL A 128 10.51 2.59 10.95
N SER A 129 9.79 3.66 10.62
CA SER A 129 8.88 3.68 9.47
C SER A 129 9.60 3.49 8.14
N THR A 130 10.79 4.08 7.98
CA THR A 130 11.60 3.93 6.78
C THR A 130 12.09 2.49 6.61
N VAL A 131 12.61 1.88 7.67
CA VAL A 131 13.02 0.46 7.65
C VAL A 131 11.82 -0.45 7.35
N TYR A 132 10.69 -0.21 8.00
CA TYR A 132 9.46 -0.97 7.76
C TYR A 132 9.01 -0.87 6.29
N MET A 133 9.00 0.35 5.72
CA MET A 133 8.61 0.55 4.32
C MET A 133 9.58 -0.12 3.35
N TYR A 134 10.88 -0.13 3.66
CA TYR A 134 11.87 -0.85 2.85
C TYR A 134 11.63 -2.36 2.85
N VAL A 135 11.40 -2.95 4.03
CA VAL A 135 11.07 -4.38 4.16
C VAL A 135 9.77 -4.72 3.44
N LEU A 136 8.75 -3.87 3.60
CA LEU A 136 7.47 -4.05 2.92
C LEU A 136 7.62 -4.00 1.40
N LEU A 137 8.36 -3.03 0.87
CA LEU A 137 8.63 -2.91 -0.57
C LEU A 137 9.33 -4.16 -1.11
N THR A 138 10.36 -4.63 -0.43
CA THR A 138 11.08 -5.84 -0.79
C THR A 138 10.15 -7.06 -0.82
N ALA A 139 9.29 -7.20 0.19
CA ALA A 139 8.31 -8.28 0.26
C ALA A 139 7.30 -8.22 -0.90
N VAL A 140 6.78 -7.04 -1.23
CA VAL A 140 5.83 -6.84 -2.33
C VAL A 140 6.47 -7.16 -3.67
N VAL A 141 7.70 -6.70 -3.92
CA VAL A 141 8.43 -6.99 -5.16
C VAL A 141 8.72 -8.48 -5.28
N ALA A 142 9.20 -9.14 -4.22
CA ALA A 142 9.45 -10.58 -4.21
C ALA A 142 8.18 -11.40 -4.51
N ARG A 143 7.03 -11.00 -3.94
CA ARG A 143 5.74 -11.67 -4.19
C ARG A 143 5.22 -11.43 -5.60
N ALA A 144 5.37 -10.23 -6.14
CA ALA A 144 5.04 -9.92 -7.54
C ALA A 144 5.89 -10.75 -8.50
N ALA A 145 7.19 -10.87 -8.24
CA ALA A 145 8.10 -11.70 -9.01
C ALA A 145 7.70 -13.19 -8.96
N ALA A 146 7.37 -13.71 -7.77
CA ALA A 146 6.88 -15.08 -7.61
C ALA A 146 5.58 -15.33 -8.37
N ALA A 147 4.64 -14.37 -8.34
CA ALA A 147 3.39 -14.45 -9.10
C ALA A 147 3.63 -14.52 -10.61
N LEU A 148 4.51 -13.67 -11.13
CA LEU A 148 4.88 -13.67 -12.56
C LEU A 148 5.54 -14.99 -12.98
N ARG A 149 6.40 -15.53 -12.14
CA ARG A 149 7.00 -16.86 -12.39
C ARG A 149 5.95 -17.96 -12.46
N TYR A 150 5.00 -17.96 -11.52
CA TYR A 150 3.96 -18.98 -11.44
C TYR A 150 2.96 -18.91 -12.60
N VAL A 151 2.53 -17.69 -12.96
CA VAL A 151 1.49 -17.48 -13.98
C VAL A 151 2.06 -17.48 -15.40
N ALA A 152 3.22 -16.88 -15.61
CA ALA A 152 3.81 -16.65 -16.94
C ALA A 152 4.95 -17.60 -17.28
N GLY A 153 5.42 -18.44 -16.34
CA GLY A 153 6.57 -19.31 -16.55
C GLY A 153 7.87 -18.55 -16.85
N VAL A 154 7.97 -17.29 -16.40
CA VAL A 154 9.14 -16.44 -16.64
C VAL A 154 10.36 -17.01 -15.92
N PRO A 155 11.53 -17.12 -16.57
CA PRO A 155 12.72 -17.69 -15.95
C PRO A 155 13.21 -16.83 -14.77
N PRO A 156 13.89 -17.44 -13.76
CA PRO A 156 14.29 -16.78 -12.52
C PRO A 156 15.12 -15.51 -12.70
N TRP A 157 15.99 -15.50 -13.70
CA TRP A 157 16.91 -14.37 -13.96
C TRP A 157 16.24 -13.08 -14.45
N VAL A 158 14.95 -13.13 -14.86
CA VAL A 158 14.17 -11.95 -15.26
C VAL A 158 13.49 -11.31 -14.04
N THR A 159 13.35 -12.05 -12.94
CA THR A 159 12.57 -11.65 -11.75
C THR A 159 13.43 -11.45 -10.50
N THR A 160 14.73 -11.57 -10.60
CA THR A 160 15.73 -11.17 -9.60
C THR A 160 16.35 -9.84 -9.96
#